data_9bdd5ac8b4f341f2eef58bd925baceb4
#
_entry.id   9bdd5ac8b4f341f2eef58bd925baceb4
#
_cell.length_a   1.000
_cell.length_b   1.000
_cell.length_c   1.000
_cell.angle_alpha   90.00
_cell.angle_beta   90.00
_cell.angle_gamma   90.00
#
_symmetry.space_group_name_H-M   'P 1'
#
loop_
_entity.id
_entity.type
_entity.pdbx_description
1 polymer ?
#
loop_
_entity_poly.entity_id
_entity_poly.type
_entity_poly.pdbx_seq_one_letter_code
_entity_poly.pdbx_strand_id
1 'polypeptide(L)'
;TKQEGILAGLDLAAQIFARYDPSLKFKPFAIDGSKIEVGSYVFSISGTTRSILATERLVLNTLQRMSGIATLTHKLSENIKHTACKLLDTRKTTPNFRYAEKWDVHIGGGTNHRIGLFDAIMIKDNHIDFCGGMTQTLKKTASYLTQSGINLEVIVECRNAEEIEQTLPFSFVSRILLDNHSIPELRRALHQINHKKPTEASGNINEEN
;
A
#
# COMPACT_ATOMS: atom_id res chain seq x y z
N THR A 1 -19.83 3.38 -17.21
CA THR A 1 -18.98 2.27 -16.74
C THR A 1 -19.35 0.96 -17.44
N LYS A 2 -18.39 0.04 -17.58
CA LYS A 2 -18.61 -1.28 -18.21
C LYS A 2 -18.62 -2.43 -17.19
N GLN A 3 -18.16 -2.17 -15.99
CA GLN A 3 -18.09 -3.11 -14.87
C GLN A 3 -18.50 -2.40 -13.59
N GLU A 4 -18.99 -3.15 -12.62
CA GLU A 4 -19.19 -2.69 -11.25
C GLU A 4 -17.86 -2.59 -10.50
N GLY A 5 -17.77 -1.79 -9.46
CA GLY A 5 -16.57 -1.67 -8.65
C GLY A 5 -16.56 -0.43 -7.77
N ILE A 6 -15.38 -0.11 -7.28
CA ILE A 6 -15.09 1.12 -6.54
C ILE A 6 -14.45 2.12 -7.48
N LEU A 7 -15.04 3.31 -7.57
CA LEU A 7 -14.52 4.39 -8.39
C LEU A 7 -13.30 5.00 -7.71
N ALA A 8 -12.22 5.22 -8.48
CA ALA A 8 -11.05 5.95 -8.02
C ALA A 8 -10.41 6.74 -9.18
N GLY A 9 -9.87 7.91 -8.86
CA GLY A 9 -9.13 8.76 -9.78
C GLY A 9 -9.93 9.92 -10.38
N LEU A 10 -11.14 10.23 -9.92
CA LEU A 10 -11.91 11.38 -10.39
C LEU A 10 -11.19 12.70 -10.14
N ASP A 11 -10.59 12.86 -8.96
CA ASP A 11 -9.82 14.06 -8.63
C ASP A 11 -8.61 14.21 -9.54
N LEU A 12 -7.92 13.12 -9.85
CA LEU A 12 -6.79 13.12 -10.78
C LEU A 12 -7.25 13.43 -12.21
N ALA A 13 -8.38 12.86 -12.63
CA ALA A 13 -8.99 13.15 -13.92
C ALA A 13 -9.33 14.65 -14.08
N ALA A 14 -9.92 15.26 -13.05
CA ALA A 14 -10.22 16.69 -13.04
C ALA A 14 -8.93 17.54 -13.19
N GLN A 15 -7.86 17.16 -12.49
CA GLN A 15 -6.56 17.84 -12.58
C GLN A 15 -5.91 17.67 -13.97
N ILE A 16 -5.99 16.49 -14.58
CA ILE A 16 -5.47 16.25 -15.93
C ILE A 16 -6.19 17.19 -16.93
N PHE A 17 -7.51 17.25 -16.89
CA PHE A 17 -8.28 18.15 -17.75
C PHE A 17 -7.92 19.61 -17.51
N ALA A 18 -7.94 20.07 -16.28
CA ALA A 18 -7.64 21.45 -15.92
C ALA A 18 -6.20 21.88 -16.27
N ARG A 19 -5.24 20.94 -16.15
CA ARG A 19 -3.84 21.21 -16.48
C ARG A 19 -3.59 21.30 -17.97
N TYR A 20 -4.32 20.52 -18.77
CA TYR A 20 -4.21 20.52 -20.22
C TYR A 20 -4.91 21.73 -20.85
N ASP A 21 -6.15 21.98 -20.46
CA ASP A 21 -6.96 23.09 -20.94
C ASP A 21 -7.93 23.57 -19.85
N PRO A 22 -7.61 24.69 -19.18
CA PRO A 22 -8.45 25.23 -18.11
C PRO A 22 -9.86 25.68 -18.54
N SER A 23 -10.11 25.77 -19.85
CA SER A 23 -11.45 26.10 -20.38
C SER A 23 -12.42 24.91 -20.37
N LEU A 24 -11.92 23.69 -20.21
CA LEU A 24 -12.73 22.49 -20.11
C LEU A 24 -13.59 22.51 -18.84
N LYS A 25 -14.86 22.18 -18.97
CA LYS A 25 -15.81 22.11 -17.85
C LYS A 25 -16.01 20.66 -17.45
N PHE A 26 -15.34 20.24 -16.38
CA PHE A 26 -15.52 18.94 -15.76
C PHE A 26 -16.64 18.98 -14.73
N LYS A 27 -17.59 18.04 -14.83
CA LYS A 27 -18.71 17.92 -13.89
C LYS A 27 -18.77 16.49 -13.37
N PRO A 28 -18.37 16.23 -12.12
CA PRO A 28 -18.50 14.90 -11.52
C PRO A 28 -19.96 14.62 -11.16
N PHE A 29 -20.37 13.33 -11.22
CA PHE A 29 -21.65 12.79 -10.77
C PHE A 29 -21.47 11.79 -9.62
N ALA A 30 -20.22 11.42 -9.31
CA ALA A 30 -19.83 10.55 -8.22
C ALA A 30 -18.57 11.11 -7.56
N ILE A 31 -18.14 10.49 -6.48
CA ILE A 31 -16.88 10.80 -5.79
C ILE A 31 -16.00 9.54 -5.71
N ASP A 32 -14.70 9.73 -5.51
CA ASP A 32 -13.79 8.59 -5.28
C ASP A 32 -14.23 7.81 -4.04
N GLY A 33 -14.18 6.48 -4.12
CA GLY A 33 -14.71 5.56 -3.11
C GLY A 33 -16.18 5.15 -3.32
N SER A 34 -16.91 5.78 -4.24
CA SER A 34 -18.28 5.37 -4.55
C SER A 34 -18.32 3.99 -5.21
N LYS A 35 -19.29 3.16 -4.82
CA LYS A 35 -19.67 1.98 -5.60
C LYS A 35 -20.32 2.42 -6.90
N ILE A 36 -19.88 1.83 -8.00
CA ILE A 36 -20.41 2.09 -9.34
C ILE A 36 -20.96 0.79 -9.94
N GLU A 37 -22.06 0.92 -10.69
CA GLU A 37 -22.69 -0.18 -11.40
C GLU A 37 -22.43 -0.07 -12.91
N VAL A 38 -22.72 -1.15 -13.64
CA VAL A 38 -22.68 -1.14 -15.12
C VAL A 38 -23.62 -0.08 -15.64
N GLY A 39 -23.14 0.75 -16.55
CA GLY A 39 -23.92 1.85 -17.15
C GLY A 39 -23.89 3.16 -16.36
N SER A 40 -23.34 3.21 -15.15
CA SER A 40 -23.23 4.46 -14.37
C SER A 40 -22.46 5.54 -15.12
N TYR A 41 -22.97 6.76 -15.06
CA TYR A 41 -22.27 7.97 -15.51
C TYR A 41 -21.51 8.54 -14.31
N VAL A 42 -20.18 8.64 -14.39
CA VAL A 42 -19.35 9.10 -13.26
C VAL A 42 -18.92 10.56 -13.39
N PHE A 43 -18.83 11.08 -14.60
CA PHE A 43 -18.62 12.49 -14.87
C PHE A 43 -19.06 12.86 -16.30
N SER A 44 -19.16 14.17 -16.59
CA SER A 44 -19.22 14.74 -17.93
C SER A 44 -18.09 15.74 -18.13
N ILE A 45 -17.66 15.88 -19.39
CA ILE A 45 -16.68 16.89 -19.81
C ILE A 45 -17.23 17.64 -21.00
N SER A 46 -17.09 18.97 -21.00
CA SER A 46 -17.49 19.80 -22.12
C SER A 46 -16.45 20.88 -22.41
N GLY A 47 -16.30 21.23 -23.69
CA GLY A 47 -15.30 22.18 -24.17
C GLY A 47 -14.87 21.88 -25.59
N THR A 48 -13.65 22.29 -25.94
CA THR A 48 -13.14 22.09 -27.30
C THR A 48 -12.91 20.61 -27.59
N THR A 49 -13.38 20.12 -28.72
CA THR A 49 -13.23 18.72 -29.14
C THR A 49 -11.77 18.29 -29.15
N ARG A 50 -10.86 19.17 -29.62
CA ARG A 50 -9.42 18.89 -29.66
C ARG A 50 -8.86 18.57 -28.28
N SER A 51 -9.17 19.37 -27.26
CA SER A 51 -8.68 19.20 -25.89
C SER A 51 -9.24 17.94 -25.24
N ILE A 52 -10.54 17.66 -25.48
CA ILE A 52 -11.18 16.45 -24.97
C ILE A 52 -10.50 15.21 -25.56
N LEU A 53 -10.36 15.13 -26.89
CA LEU A 53 -9.73 13.97 -27.54
C LEU A 53 -8.27 13.79 -27.18
N ALA A 54 -7.53 14.88 -26.97
CA ALA A 54 -6.12 14.81 -26.56
C ALA A 54 -5.92 14.23 -25.16
N THR A 55 -6.87 14.44 -24.24
CA THR A 55 -6.79 14.00 -22.84
C THR A 55 -7.53 12.71 -22.56
N GLU A 56 -8.49 12.34 -23.42
CA GLU A 56 -9.41 11.21 -23.24
C GLU A 56 -8.67 9.92 -22.82
N ARG A 57 -7.68 9.50 -23.60
CA ARG A 57 -7.01 8.22 -23.37
C ARG A 57 -6.25 8.20 -22.06
N LEU A 58 -5.55 9.29 -21.72
CA LEU A 58 -4.85 9.41 -20.45
C LEU A 58 -5.82 9.33 -19.27
N VAL A 59 -6.92 10.09 -19.33
CA VAL A 59 -7.92 10.11 -18.25
C VAL A 59 -8.58 8.73 -18.10
N LEU A 60 -9.03 8.12 -19.19
CA LEU A 60 -9.69 6.81 -19.13
C LEU A 60 -8.75 5.71 -18.63
N ASN A 61 -7.49 5.68 -19.07
CA ASN A 61 -6.53 4.70 -18.60
C ASN A 61 -6.23 4.88 -17.09
N THR A 62 -6.09 6.13 -16.65
CA THR A 62 -5.89 6.46 -15.23
C THR A 62 -7.08 5.98 -14.38
N LEU A 63 -8.30 6.37 -14.74
CA LEU A 63 -9.51 5.96 -14.03
C LEU A 63 -9.70 4.44 -13.98
N GLN A 64 -9.47 3.76 -15.09
CA GLN A 64 -9.62 2.30 -15.17
C GLN A 64 -8.61 1.59 -14.28
N ARG A 65 -7.33 2.02 -14.29
CA ARG A 65 -6.31 1.43 -13.44
C ARG A 65 -6.59 1.71 -11.97
N MET A 66 -6.85 2.95 -11.63
CA MET A 66 -7.13 3.38 -10.26
C MET A 66 -8.35 2.66 -9.68
N SER A 67 -9.47 2.66 -10.40
CA SER A 67 -10.67 1.95 -9.97
C SER A 67 -10.48 0.43 -9.88
N GLY A 68 -9.66 -0.15 -10.75
CA GLY A 68 -9.32 -1.59 -10.69
C GLY A 68 -8.59 -1.95 -9.40
N ILE A 69 -7.59 -1.14 -9.00
CA ILE A 69 -6.84 -1.33 -7.73
C ILE A 69 -7.78 -1.13 -6.53
N ALA A 70 -8.56 -0.05 -6.52
CA ALA A 70 -9.49 0.23 -5.43
C ALA A 70 -10.55 -0.88 -5.27
N THR A 71 -11.06 -1.40 -6.39
CA THR A 71 -12.04 -2.50 -6.40
C THR A 71 -11.46 -3.79 -5.83
N LEU A 72 -10.25 -4.19 -6.26
CA LEU A 72 -9.59 -5.37 -5.73
C LEU A 72 -9.26 -5.21 -4.25
N THR A 73 -8.75 -4.04 -3.87
CA THR A 73 -8.47 -3.73 -2.46
C THR A 73 -9.72 -3.83 -1.60
N HIS A 74 -10.83 -3.27 -2.09
CA HIS A 74 -12.12 -3.36 -1.37
C HIS A 74 -12.55 -4.81 -1.19
N LYS A 75 -12.51 -5.62 -2.25
CA LYS A 75 -12.85 -7.05 -2.19
C LYS A 75 -12.01 -7.78 -1.14
N LEU A 76 -10.68 -7.59 -1.16
CA LEU A 76 -9.78 -8.25 -0.21
C LEU A 76 -9.97 -7.75 1.22
N SER A 77 -10.21 -6.45 1.41
CA SER A 77 -10.49 -5.86 2.72
C SER A 77 -11.81 -6.41 3.32
N GLU A 78 -12.83 -6.63 2.49
CA GLU A 78 -14.08 -7.25 2.92
C GLU A 78 -13.88 -8.68 3.45
N ASN A 79 -12.94 -9.45 2.85
CA ASN A 79 -12.64 -10.81 3.31
C ASN A 79 -12.10 -10.86 4.75
N ILE A 80 -11.38 -9.82 5.18
CA ILE A 80 -10.75 -9.76 6.50
C ILE A 80 -11.45 -8.83 7.49
N LYS A 81 -12.55 -8.18 7.12
CA LYS A 81 -13.25 -7.17 7.95
C LYS A 81 -13.77 -7.69 9.29
N HIS A 82 -13.95 -9.02 9.40
CA HIS A 82 -14.34 -9.69 10.64
C HIS A 82 -13.21 -9.83 11.65
N THR A 83 -12.01 -9.40 11.30
CA THR A 83 -10.78 -9.43 12.10
C THR A 83 -10.26 -8.03 12.41
N ALA A 84 -9.22 -7.92 13.23
CA ALA A 84 -8.47 -6.68 13.43
C ALA A 84 -7.35 -6.46 12.38
N CYS A 85 -7.18 -7.40 11.44
CA CYS A 85 -6.17 -7.30 10.38
C CYS A 85 -6.49 -6.17 9.40
N LYS A 86 -5.42 -5.61 8.83
CA LYS A 86 -5.51 -4.59 7.76
C LYS A 86 -4.75 -5.06 6.55
N LEU A 87 -5.31 -4.81 5.38
CA LEU A 87 -4.61 -5.02 4.12
C LEU A 87 -3.62 -3.88 3.89
N LEU A 88 -2.35 -4.20 3.69
CA LEU A 88 -1.29 -3.23 3.42
C LEU A 88 -0.85 -3.29 1.95
N ASP A 89 -0.53 -2.13 1.40
CA ASP A 89 0.13 -2.04 0.10
C ASP A 89 1.65 -2.26 0.21
N THR A 90 2.33 -2.15 -0.93
CA THR A 90 3.79 -2.27 -1.01
C THR A 90 4.40 -1.14 -1.85
N ARG A 91 5.74 -1.12 -1.94
CA ARG A 91 6.46 -0.28 -2.88
C ARG A 91 6.63 -0.89 -4.29
N LYS A 92 6.08 -2.07 -4.52
CA LYS A 92 6.12 -2.76 -5.82
C LYS A 92 5.04 -2.19 -6.74
N THR A 93 5.19 -0.93 -7.11
CA THR A 93 4.24 -0.15 -7.91
C THR A 93 4.76 0.08 -9.32
N THR A 94 3.86 0.45 -10.22
CA THR A 94 4.22 0.91 -11.56
C THR A 94 5.19 2.11 -11.46
N PRO A 95 6.27 2.14 -12.22
CA PRO A 95 7.17 3.30 -12.25
C PRO A 95 6.41 4.60 -12.48
N ASN A 96 6.76 5.62 -11.70
CA ASN A 96 6.14 6.96 -11.71
C ASN A 96 4.64 7.01 -11.34
N PHE A 97 4.01 5.89 -10.97
CA PHE A 97 2.58 5.86 -10.63
C PHE A 97 2.28 5.49 -9.17
N ARG A 98 3.32 5.41 -8.33
CA ARG A 98 3.20 4.97 -6.92
C ARG A 98 2.20 5.77 -6.11
N TYR A 99 2.19 7.09 -6.25
CA TYR A 99 1.29 7.94 -5.48
C TYR A 99 -0.17 7.58 -5.77
N ALA A 100 -0.54 7.48 -7.03
CA ALA A 100 -1.89 7.12 -7.44
C ALA A 100 -2.26 5.70 -6.98
N GLU A 101 -1.38 4.69 -7.19
CA GLU A 101 -1.66 3.31 -6.80
C GLU A 101 -1.82 3.14 -5.28
N LYS A 102 -1.03 3.86 -4.47
CA LYS A 102 -1.20 3.84 -3.01
C LYS A 102 -2.46 4.60 -2.57
N TRP A 103 -2.81 5.67 -3.27
CA TRP A 103 -4.06 6.38 -3.04
C TRP A 103 -5.28 5.47 -3.32
N ASP A 104 -5.21 4.67 -4.39
CA ASP A 104 -6.26 3.72 -4.75
C ASP A 104 -6.47 2.63 -3.69
N VAL A 105 -5.37 2.14 -3.10
CA VAL A 105 -5.43 1.20 -1.98
C VAL A 105 -6.15 1.83 -0.80
N HIS A 106 -5.87 3.10 -0.49
CA HIS A 106 -6.57 3.82 0.57
C HIS A 106 -8.07 4.00 0.26
N ILE A 107 -8.40 4.40 -0.98
CA ILE A 107 -9.80 4.54 -1.45
C ILE A 107 -10.55 3.20 -1.35
N GLY A 108 -9.88 2.10 -1.66
CA GLY A 108 -10.46 0.75 -1.55
C GLY A 108 -10.60 0.21 -0.13
N GLY A 109 -10.17 0.97 0.89
CA GLY A 109 -10.26 0.58 2.31
C GLY A 109 -9.05 -0.14 2.85
N GLY A 110 -7.96 -0.23 2.08
CA GLY A 110 -6.66 -0.71 2.56
C GLY A 110 -5.88 0.36 3.32
N THR A 111 -4.72 0.00 3.81
CA THR A 111 -3.81 0.87 4.55
C THR A 111 -2.48 1.00 3.81
N ASN A 112 -1.95 2.21 3.73
CA ASN A 112 -0.66 2.41 3.10
C ASN A 112 0.49 1.97 4.02
N HIS A 113 1.39 1.16 3.49
CA HIS A 113 2.74 0.96 4.00
C HIS A 113 3.61 2.15 3.56
N ARG A 114 4.88 2.18 3.99
CA ARG A 114 5.80 3.26 3.64
C ARG A 114 5.79 3.61 2.14
N ILE A 115 5.85 4.90 1.86
CA ILE A 115 5.85 5.43 0.49
C ILE A 115 7.23 5.29 -0.18
N GLY A 116 8.29 5.52 0.60
CA GLY A 116 9.66 5.56 0.08
C GLY A 116 10.67 4.86 0.98
N LEU A 117 11.91 5.34 0.91
CA LEU A 117 12.99 4.93 1.82
C LEU A 117 13.23 5.98 2.92
N PHE A 118 12.43 7.05 2.91
CA PHE A 118 12.60 8.22 3.77
C PHE A 118 11.58 8.28 4.90
N ASP A 119 10.49 7.51 4.84
CA ASP A 119 9.37 7.57 5.80
C ASP A 119 9.32 6.36 6.75
N ALA A 120 10.04 5.27 6.47
CA ALA A 120 10.28 4.17 7.40
C ALA A 120 11.52 3.37 7.03
N ILE A 121 12.24 2.87 8.03
CA ILE A 121 13.35 1.93 7.86
C ILE A 121 12.75 0.52 7.77
N MET A 122 13.21 -0.26 6.78
CA MET A 122 12.89 -1.68 6.68
C MET A 122 14.17 -2.47 6.57
N ILE A 123 14.41 -3.29 7.57
CA ILE A 123 15.52 -4.23 7.62
C ILE A 123 15.06 -5.53 6.97
N LYS A 124 15.80 -5.98 5.98
CA LYS A 124 15.51 -7.15 5.15
C LYS A 124 16.64 -8.17 5.25
N ASP A 125 16.38 -9.37 4.74
CA ASP A 125 17.33 -10.48 4.65
C ASP A 125 18.73 -10.05 4.21
N ASN A 126 18.84 -9.37 3.09
CA ASN A 126 20.12 -8.87 2.57
C ASN A 126 20.86 -7.94 3.56
N HIS A 127 20.14 -7.08 4.28
CA HIS A 127 20.75 -6.21 5.29
C HIS A 127 21.31 -7.04 6.46
N ILE A 128 20.58 -8.07 6.87
CA ILE A 128 20.95 -8.97 7.96
C ILE A 128 22.21 -9.77 7.57
N ASP A 129 22.17 -10.36 6.38
CA ASP A 129 23.25 -11.23 5.90
C ASP A 129 24.56 -10.44 5.66
N PHE A 130 24.50 -9.29 4.99
CA PHE A 130 25.67 -8.43 4.76
C PHE A 130 26.21 -7.78 6.04
N CYS A 131 25.39 -7.65 7.08
CA CYS A 131 25.81 -7.04 8.35
C CYS A 131 26.41 -8.06 9.34
N GLY A 132 26.31 -9.36 9.02
CA GLY A 132 26.82 -10.45 9.89
C GLY A 132 25.80 -10.96 10.92
N GLY A 133 24.50 -10.81 10.62
CA GLY A 133 23.39 -11.35 11.39
C GLY A 133 22.48 -10.33 12.05
N MET A 134 21.33 -10.80 12.54
CA MET A 134 20.24 -9.98 13.06
C MET A 134 20.70 -9.04 14.19
N THR A 135 21.32 -9.58 15.21
CA THR A 135 21.75 -8.79 16.39
C THR A 135 22.71 -7.66 16.01
N GLN A 136 23.66 -7.93 15.10
CA GLN A 136 24.61 -6.90 14.65
C GLN A 136 23.92 -5.81 13.83
N THR A 137 23.00 -6.20 12.96
CA THR A 137 22.19 -5.27 12.15
C THR A 137 21.39 -4.33 13.05
N LEU A 138 20.71 -4.88 14.04
CA LEU A 138 19.90 -4.10 14.97
C LEU A 138 20.74 -3.17 15.85
N LYS A 139 21.92 -3.59 16.32
CA LYS A 139 22.86 -2.71 17.04
C LYS A 139 23.34 -1.54 16.18
N LYS A 140 23.69 -1.79 14.91
CA LYS A 140 24.07 -0.73 13.97
C LYS A 140 22.92 0.23 13.69
N THR A 141 21.70 -0.31 13.53
CA THR A 141 20.49 0.51 13.34
C THR A 141 20.22 1.40 14.55
N ALA A 142 20.34 0.86 15.76
CA ALA A 142 20.20 1.64 16.99
C ALA A 142 21.23 2.80 17.07
N SER A 143 22.48 2.51 16.74
CA SER A 143 23.54 3.53 16.69
C SER A 143 23.25 4.60 15.65
N TYR A 144 22.78 4.21 14.47
CA TYR A 144 22.40 5.13 13.40
C TYR A 144 21.25 6.06 13.83
N LEU A 145 20.19 5.52 14.40
CA LEU A 145 19.05 6.30 14.90
C LEU A 145 19.47 7.33 15.94
N THR A 146 20.34 6.90 16.90
CA THR A 146 20.85 7.78 17.95
C THR A 146 21.73 8.89 17.40
N GLN A 147 22.63 8.57 16.45
CA GLN A 147 23.58 9.55 15.88
C GLN A 147 22.89 10.54 14.94
N SER A 148 21.92 10.07 14.17
CA SER A 148 21.21 10.91 13.19
C SER A 148 20.09 11.75 13.81
N GLY A 149 19.62 11.40 15.03
CA GLY A 149 18.44 12.02 15.62
C GLY A 149 17.13 11.76 14.88
N ILE A 150 17.12 10.77 13.97
CA ILE A 150 15.95 10.43 13.15
C ILE A 150 14.99 9.58 13.98
N ASN A 151 13.71 9.97 13.96
CA ASN A 151 12.62 9.21 14.58
C ASN A 151 11.73 8.65 13.46
N LEU A 152 12.04 7.44 13.00
CA LEU A 152 11.28 6.72 11.97
C LEU A 152 10.84 5.36 12.52
N GLU A 153 9.72 4.85 11.99
CA GLU A 153 9.35 3.45 12.19
C GLU A 153 10.44 2.52 11.68
N VAL A 154 10.73 1.47 12.44
CA VAL A 154 11.66 0.41 12.04
C VAL A 154 10.91 -0.90 11.94
N ILE A 155 10.84 -1.44 10.75
CA ILE A 155 10.19 -2.71 10.42
C ILE A 155 11.30 -3.72 10.15
N VAL A 156 11.23 -4.90 10.77
CA VAL A 156 12.24 -5.95 10.64
C VAL A 156 11.60 -7.18 10.05
N GLU A 157 12.11 -7.63 8.91
CA GLU A 157 11.74 -8.88 8.28
C GLU A 157 12.46 -10.03 8.99
N CYS A 158 11.68 -10.98 9.53
CA CYS A 158 12.18 -12.15 10.22
C CYS A 158 11.80 -13.41 9.45
N ARG A 159 12.78 -14.26 9.17
CA ARG A 159 12.65 -15.49 8.37
C ARG A 159 12.34 -16.72 9.24
N ASN A 160 12.60 -16.66 10.54
CA ASN A 160 12.50 -17.80 11.45
C ASN A 160 12.38 -17.36 12.92
N ALA A 161 12.16 -18.34 13.80
CA ALA A 161 11.97 -18.13 15.24
C ALA A 161 13.19 -17.51 15.95
N GLU A 162 14.41 -17.84 15.53
CA GLU A 162 15.63 -17.31 16.09
C GLU A 162 15.75 -15.79 15.81
N GLU A 163 15.49 -15.37 14.58
CA GLU A 163 15.50 -13.95 14.20
C GLU A 163 14.42 -13.16 14.96
N ILE A 164 13.25 -13.73 15.20
CA ILE A 164 12.21 -13.15 16.04
C ILE A 164 12.72 -12.95 17.46
N GLU A 165 13.32 -13.98 18.07
CA GLU A 165 13.85 -13.89 19.43
C GLU A 165 14.94 -12.82 19.56
N GLN A 166 15.84 -12.73 18.57
CA GLN A 166 16.87 -11.69 18.53
C GLN A 166 16.31 -10.28 18.34
N THR A 167 15.13 -10.15 17.72
CA THR A 167 14.50 -8.85 17.40
C THR A 167 13.70 -8.29 18.59
N LEU A 168 13.02 -9.14 19.35
CA LEU A 168 12.10 -8.75 20.40
C LEU A 168 12.68 -7.81 21.46
N PRO A 169 13.97 -7.93 21.91
CA PRO A 169 14.55 -7.05 22.91
C PRO A 169 14.71 -5.58 22.49
N PHE A 170 14.71 -5.29 21.19
CA PHE A 170 14.96 -3.95 20.66
C PHE A 170 13.69 -3.10 20.66
N SER A 171 13.58 -2.18 21.61
CA SER A 171 12.39 -1.32 21.79
C SER A 171 12.08 -0.44 20.58
N PHE A 172 13.09 0.03 19.85
CA PHE A 172 12.93 0.87 18.67
C PHE A 172 12.33 0.13 17.45
N VAL A 173 12.28 -1.19 17.44
CA VAL A 173 11.60 -1.95 16.40
C VAL A 173 10.09 -1.79 16.57
N SER A 174 9.47 -1.13 15.60
CA SER A 174 8.05 -0.80 15.62
C SER A 174 7.17 -1.98 15.19
N ARG A 175 7.69 -2.87 14.33
CA ARG A 175 6.91 -3.96 13.72
C ARG A 175 7.81 -5.10 13.26
N ILE A 176 7.32 -6.34 13.36
CA ILE A 176 7.97 -7.54 12.82
C ILE A 176 7.19 -8.00 11.59
N LEU A 177 7.88 -8.14 10.46
CA LEU A 177 7.33 -8.70 9.24
C LEU A 177 7.75 -10.18 9.15
N LEU A 178 6.75 -11.06 9.05
CA LEU A 178 6.90 -12.50 8.91
C LEU A 178 6.79 -12.84 7.42
N ASP A 179 7.94 -13.02 6.77
CA ASP A 179 8.01 -13.23 5.32
C ASP A 179 8.07 -14.72 4.96
N ASN A 180 7.24 -15.12 4.02
CA ASN A 180 7.18 -16.47 3.47
C ASN A 180 6.97 -17.60 4.52
N HIS A 181 6.33 -17.31 5.63
CA HIS A 181 5.96 -18.32 6.62
C HIS A 181 4.72 -19.10 6.17
N SER A 182 4.71 -20.40 6.39
CA SER A 182 3.50 -21.22 6.29
C SER A 182 2.51 -20.85 7.43
N ILE A 183 1.24 -21.19 7.27
CA ILE A 183 0.23 -20.92 8.31
C ILE A 183 0.59 -21.50 9.69
N PRO A 184 1.10 -22.76 9.80
CA PRO A 184 1.57 -23.29 11.09
C PRO A 184 2.76 -22.50 11.66
N GLU A 185 3.67 -21.98 10.82
CA GLU A 185 4.79 -21.16 11.25
C GLU A 185 4.33 -19.78 11.71
N LEU A 186 3.41 -19.15 10.99
CA LEU A 186 2.78 -17.89 11.42
C LEU A 186 2.15 -18.02 12.81
N ARG A 187 1.41 -19.10 13.07
CA ARG A 187 0.81 -19.34 14.39
C ARG A 187 1.87 -19.44 15.48
N ARG A 188 2.97 -20.18 15.23
CA ARG A 188 4.09 -20.29 16.18
C ARG A 188 4.77 -18.93 16.43
N ALA A 189 5.04 -18.20 15.34
CA ALA A 189 5.66 -16.89 15.41
C ALA A 189 4.79 -15.88 16.20
N LEU A 190 3.49 -15.83 15.95
CA LEU A 190 2.56 -14.98 16.69
C LEU A 190 2.51 -15.35 18.17
N HIS A 191 2.52 -16.65 18.51
CA HIS A 191 2.59 -17.11 19.90
C HIS A 191 3.91 -16.68 20.57
N GLN A 192 5.03 -16.78 19.89
CA GLN A 192 6.35 -16.37 20.38
C GLN A 192 6.42 -14.85 20.60
N ILE A 193 5.89 -14.07 19.66
CA ILE A 193 5.86 -12.60 19.77
C ILE A 193 4.92 -12.16 20.88
N ASN A 194 3.83 -12.88 21.11
CA ASN A 194 2.88 -12.69 22.21
C ASN A 194 2.47 -11.21 22.39
N HIS A 195 2.03 -10.57 21.33
CA HIS A 195 1.60 -9.16 21.29
C HIS A 195 2.62 -8.11 21.71
N LYS A 196 3.88 -8.48 21.93
CA LYS A 196 4.95 -7.53 22.31
C LYS A 196 5.25 -6.52 21.20
N LYS A 197 4.99 -6.88 19.96
CA LYS A 197 5.17 -6.05 18.76
C LYS A 197 4.01 -6.27 17.80
N PRO A 198 3.57 -5.24 17.07
CA PRO A 198 2.74 -5.41 15.88
C PRO A 198 3.43 -6.33 14.85
N THR A 199 2.63 -7.05 14.08
CA THR A 199 3.14 -8.00 13.07
C THR A 199 2.54 -7.75 11.70
N GLU A 200 3.29 -8.06 10.66
CA GLU A 200 2.82 -8.18 9.28
C GLU A 200 3.10 -9.59 8.78
N ALA A 201 2.25 -10.13 7.93
CA ALA A 201 2.53 -11.34 7.18
C ALA A 201 2.64 -10.99 5.70
N SER A 202 3.67 -11.50 5.04
CA SER A 202 3.86 -11.37 3.60
C SER A 202 4.45 -12.64 2.97
N GLY A 203 4.36 -12.70 1.63
CA GLY A 203 4.80 -13.88 0.88
C GLY A 203 3.79 -15.02 0.92
N ASN A 204 3.35 -15.45 -0.24
CA ASN A 204 2.41 -16.56 -0.45
C ASN A 204 1.03 -16.42 0.26
N ILE A 205 0.65 -15.21 0.68
CA ILE A 205 -0.69 -14.92 1.20
C ILE A 205 -1.63 -14.67 0.03
N ASN A 206 -2.78 -15.33 0.03
CA ASN A 206 -3.81 -15.22 -0.99
C ASN A 206 -5.22 -15.40 -0.39
N GLU A 207 -6.26 -15.46 -1.22
CA GLU A 207 -7.66 -15.57 -0.78
C GLU A 207 -8.01 -16.96 -0.16
N GLU A 208 -7.13 -17.94 -0.28
CA GLU A 208 -7.38 -19.33 0.17
C GLU A 208 -6.74 -19.64 1.53
N ASN A 209 -5.83 -18.78 2.04
CA ASN A 209 -5.08 -19.04 3.27
C ASN A 209 -5.06 -17.89 4.30
#